data_e5e5bbe55551bf68aa0db44cf6973758
#
_entry.id   e5e5bbe55551bf68aa0db44cf6973758
#
_cell.length_a   1.000
_cell.length_b   1.000
_cell.length_c   1.000
_cell.angle_alpha   90.00
_cell.angle_beta   90.00
_cell.angle_gamma   90.00
#
_symmetry.space_group_name_H-M   'P 1'
#
loop_
_entity.id
_entity.type
_entity.pdbx_description
1 polymer ?
#
loop_
_entity_poly.entity_id
_entity_poly.type
_entity_poly.pdbx_seq_one_letter_code
_entity_poly.pdbx_strand_id
1 'polypeptide(L)'
;MLLQKSISTPSFQILNMEANNSPLFPKLRTLSWRTGWDFVPFISSFLSPSLSSVTIYFADENFNVLRVPALYNLANECRHLEEIHLFGLTLDRGVDDAMSDLLLKSPNTIRVLKLYPSVQEKATYVAMQLPNLRELGTEFAALPSVLPPSIFPALESLNLWIREGTPWVELLPCLRGPALEKVAVYCAAGTSDKVPSMLARCLSGANLHRTLTSLEFVGQGIMWDLNRETLLPFFSFRDLTRLSLLGHCQPRECHFSLMDRDLTGLSFAMPNLTFLGLGSQPCNTGTAQVTFASLVILSMNCRHLEQLRLHFDVTTIVKQTLAKSKNTIPRPGEATLFASTSRCRLNTLHVGNIPFPDIPHSRWIIATALLHIFPHLNQIKHSGGSIWKDVADCVTICRMIPTAIPGP
;
A
#
# COMPACT_ATOMS: atom_id res chain seq x y z
N MET A 1 23.30 -12.86 5.23
CA MET A 1 23.81 -13.24 6.56
C MET A 1 23.71 -12.01 7.44
N LEU A 2 22.71 -11.94 8.32
CA LEU A 2 22.52 -10.83 9.24
C LEU A 2 23.46 -11.05 10.42
N LEU A 3 24.58 -10.31 10.46
CA LEU A 3 25.41 -10.20 11.67
C LEU A 3 24.69 -9.33 12.68
N GLN A 4 23.84 -9.94 13.47
CA GLN A 4 23.10 -9.31 14.59
C GLN A 4 23.95 -9.22 15.89
N LYS A 5 25.26 -9.27 15.79
CA LYS A 5 26.13 -9.03 16.95
C LYS A 5 26.46 -7.54 17.01
N SER A 6 26.14 -6.91 18.12
CA SER A 6 26.52 -5.53 18.41
C SER A 6 28.06 -5.44 18.47
N ILE A 7 28.65 -4.86 17.44
CA ILE A 7 30.09 -4.51 17.45
C ILE A 7 30.22 -3.23 18.27
N SER A 8 31.14 -3.18 19.19
CA SER A 8 31.35 -1.99 20.02
C SER A 8 32.07 -0.87 19.25
N THR A 9 31.83 0.38 19.61
CA THR A 9 32.50 1.55 19.02
C THR A 9 34.03 1.42 18.99
N PRO A 10 34.72 0.97 20.07
CA PRO A 10 36.16 0.74 20.03
C PRO A 10 36.60 -0.29 18.98
N SER A 11 35.83 -1.34 18.77
CA SER A 11 36.13 -2.35 17.74
C SER A 11 36.05 -1.76 16.32
N PHE A 12 35.10 -0.88 16.05
CA PHE A 12 35.02 -0.15 14.78
C PHE A 12 36.18 0.82 14.59
N GLN A 13 36.62 1.50 15.66
CA GLN A 13 37.78 2.38 15.59
C GLN A 13 39.05 1.60 15.18
N ILE A 14 39.28 0.46 15.79
CA ILE A 14 40.41 -0.40 15.46
C ILE A 14 40.36 -0.87 14.00
N LEU A 15 39.17 -1.37 13.55
CA LEU A 15 38.98 -1.80 12.17
C LEU A 15 39.21 -0.67 11.16
N ASN A 16 38.76 0.54 11.48
CA ASN A 16 38.95 1.71 10.64
C ASN A 16 40.42 2.15 10.56
N MET A 17 41.16 2.06 11.64
CA MET A 17 42.60 2.33 11.67
C MET A 17 43.40 1.31 10.83
N GLU A 18 43.07 0.04 10.95
CA GLU A 18 43.71 -1.06 10.17
C GLU A 18 43.35 -0.98 8.69
N ALA A 19 42.19 -0.47 8.31
CA ALA A 19 41.77 -0.34 6.92
C ALA A 19 42.56 0.70 6.11
N ASN A 20 43.34 1.58 6.75
CA ASN A 20 44.19 2.56 6.09
C ASN A 20 43.49 3.35 4.96
N ASN A 21 42.30 3.85 5.21
CA ASN A 21 41.38 4.52 4.27
C ASN A 21 40.89 3.66 3.08
N SER A 22 41.15 2.37 3.09
CA SER A 22 40.60 1.44 2.09
C SER A 22 39.27 0.86 2.59
N PRO A 23 38.32 0.58 1.70
CA PRO A 23 37.05 -0.06 2.12
C PRO A 23 37.34 -1.42 2.76
N LEU A 24 36.75 -1.66 3.94
CA LEU A 24 36.84 -2.95 4.65
C LEU A 24 36.32 -4.12 3.78
N PHE A 25 35.39 -3.85 2.90
CA PHE A 25 34.75 -4.84 2.01
C PHE A 25 34.71 -4.32 0.57
N PRO A 26 35.82 -4.36 -0.20
CA PRO A 26 35.89 -3.74 -1.53
C PRO A 26 34.96 -4.34 -2.59
N LYS A 27 34.42 -5.54 -2.32
CA LYS A 27 33.45 -6.23 -3.20
C LYS A 27 31.99 -6.15 -2.66
N LEU A 28 31.72 -5.30 -1.67
CA LEU A 28 30.39 -5.12 -1.11
C LEU A 28 29.47 -4.50 -2.16
N ARG A 29 28.34 -5.16 -2.45
CA ARG A 29 27.34 -4.67 -3.41
C ARG A 29 26.11 -4.06 -2.73
N THR A 30 25.79 -4.52 -1.54
CA THR A 30 24.60 -4.06 -0.80
C THR A 30 24.98 -3.73 0.63
N LEU A 31 24.66 -2.52 1.06
CA LEU A 31 24.85 -2.05 2.43
C LEU A 31 23.51 -1.67 3.05
N SER A 32 23.15 -2.31 4.17
CA SER A 32 22.03 -1.87 5.01
C SER A 32 22.60 -1.41 6.35
N TRP A 33 22.50 -0.11 6.59
CA TRP A 33 23.03 0.56 7.78
C TRP A 33 21.93 1.04 8.68
N ARG A 34 21.74 0.37 9.79
CA ARG A 34 20.72 0.69 10.78
C ARG A 34 21.35 0.68 12.19
N THR A 35 21.98 1.78 12.54
CA THR A 35 22.66 1.90 13.85
C THR A 35 22.35 3.25 14.47
N GLY A 36 22.67 3.37 15.76
CA GLY A 36 22.71 4.67 16.43
C GLY A 36 23.73 5.61 15.78
N TRP A 37 23.63 6.87 16.07
CA TRP A 37 24.41 7.97 15.53
C TRP A 37 25.93 7.81 15.75
N ASP A 38 26.38 7.13 16.84
CA ASP A 38 27.80 6.86 17.16
C ASP A 38 28.56 6.15 16.03
N PHE A 39 27.85 5.46 15.17
CA PHE A 39 28.42 4.64 14.10
C PHE A 39 28.39 5.30 12.73
N VAL A 40 27.72 6.44 12.55
CA VAL A 40 27.67 7.14 11.25
C VAL A 40 29.04 7.53 10.73
N PRO A 41 30.04 7.97 11.55
CA PRO A 41 31.38 8.27 11.09
C PRO A 41 32.11 7.07 10.46
N PHE A 42 31.73 5.85 10.81
CA PHE A 42 32.37 4.63 10.31
C PHE A 42 31.75 4.11 9.02
N ILE A 43 30.65 4.69 8.53
CA ILE A 43 30.02 4.24 7.30
C ILE A 43 30.96 4.30 6.11
N SER A 44 31.86 5.30 6.07
CA SER A 44 32.87 5.47 5.01
C SER A 44 33.74 4.25 4.78
N SER A 45 34.06 3.49 5.85
CA SER A 45 34.85 2.27 5.78
C SER A 45 34.15 1.11 5.04
N PHE A 46 32.85 1.23 4.82
CA PHE A 46 32.03 0.24 4.10
C PHE A 46 31.64 0.69 2.70
N LEU A 47 31.92 1.96 2.35
CA LEU A 47 31.65 2.47 1.02
C LEU A 47 32.70 1.97 0.05
N SER A 48 32.27 1.41 -1.05
CA SER A 48 33.17 0.91 -2.09
C SER A 48 32.59 1.21 -3.48
N PRO A 49 33.44 1.32 -4.51
CA PRO A 49 33.00 1.53 -5.89
C PRO A 49 32.10 0.42 -6.43
N SER A 50 32.09 -0.78 -5.82
CA SER A 50 31.26 -1.90 -6.22
C SER A 50 29.84 -1.86 -5.61
N LEU A 51 29.56 -0.87 -4.74
CA LEU A 51 28.27 -0.75 -4.07
C LEU A 51 27.19 -0.31 -5.07
N SER A 52 26.15 -1.13 -5.21
CA SER A 52 25.00 -0.87 -6.09
C SER A 52 23.71 -0.55 -5.33
N SER A 53 23.59 -1.01 -4.09
CA SER A 53 22.39 -0.78 -3.27
C SER A 53 22.78 -0.32 -1.87
N VAL A 54 22.17 0.77 -1.42
CA VAL A 54 22.40 1.34 -0.08
C VAL A 54 21.09 1.65 0.63
N THR A 55 20.99 1.22 1.87
CA THR A 55 19.90 1.55 2.79
C THR A 55 20.48 2.12 4.07
N ILE A 56 20.19 3.38 4.40
CA ILE A 56 20.68 4.05 5.60
C ILE A 56 19.50 4.60 6.41
N TYR A 57 19.50 4.30 7.71
CA TYR A 57 18.56 4.85 8.68
C TYR A 57 19.29 5.84 9.58
N PHE A 58 18.98 7.12 9.43
CA PHE A 58 19.45 8.18 10.32
C PHE A 58 18.49 8.32 11.50
N ALA A 59 18.80 7.64 12.61
CA ALA A 59 17.84 7.40 13.69
C ALA A 59 17.49 8.63 14.55
N ASP A 60 18.21 9.74 14.47
CA ASP A 60 18.05 10.86 15.42
C ASP A 60 18.09 12.23 14.72
N GLU A 61 17.11 13.08 15.05
CA GLU A 61 17.00 14.44 14.48
C GLU A 61 18.13 15.38 14.93
N ASN A 62 18.78 15.09 16.07
CA ASN A 62 19.75 15.99 16.69
C ASN A 62 21.15 15.99 16.03
N PHE A 63 21.43 15.11 15.06
CA PHE A 63 22.76 14.92 14.48
C PHE A 63 22.88 15.22 12.98
N ASN A 64 22.32 16.35 12.55
CA ASN A 64 22.43 16.82 11.15
C ASN A 64 23.90 16.92 10.67
N VAL A 65 24.84 17.21 11.58
CA VAL A 65 26.25 17.42 11.27
C VAL A 65 26.90 16.19 10.62
N LEU A 66 26.46 14.98 10.93
CA LEU A 66 27.05 13.74 10.38
C LEU A 66 26.38 13.26 9.09
N ARG A 67 25.17 13.72 8.78
CA ARG A 67 24.42 13.30 7.58
C ARG A 67 25.05 13.84 6.32
N VAL A 68 25.42 15.09 6.30
CA VAL A 68 26.03 15.78 5.15
C VAL A 68 27.35 15.11 4.72
N PRO A 69 28.34 14.91 5.63
CA PRO A 69 29.57 14.18 5.27
C PRO A 69 29.29 12.74 4.79
N ALA A 70 28.36 12.02 5.39
CA ALA A 70 28.02 10.65 4.96
C ALA A 70 27.47 10.63 3.53
N LEU A 71 26.61 11.58 3.15
CA LEU A 71 26.09 11.71 1.78
C LEU A 71 27.18 12.09 0.77
N TYR A 72 28.08 13.02 1.11
CA TYR A 72 29.22 13.34 0.24
C TYR A 72 30.18 12.17 0.07
N ASN A 73 30.49 11.42 1.14
CA ASN A 73 31.31 10.22 1.04
C ASN A 73 30.64 9.19 0.12
N LEU A 74 29.32 8.97 0.28
CA LEU A 74 28.56 8.08 -0.59
C LEU A 74 28.62 8.52 -2.06
N ALA A 75 28.49 9.82 -2.32
CA ALA A 75 28.57 10.41 -3.66
C ALA A 75 29.97 10.24 -4.29
N ASN A 76 31.03 10.32 -3.50
CA ASN A 76 32.41 10.25 -4.00
C ASN A 76 32.87 8.81 -4.23
N GLU A 77 32.52 7.90 -3.31
CA GLU A 77 33.02 6.52 -3.31
C GLU A 77 32.16 5.55 -4.14
N CYS A 78 30.85 5.82 -4.27
CA CYS A 78 29.89 4.87 -4.83
C CYS A 78 29.26 5.40 -6.14
N ARG A 79 29.95 5.22 -7.27
CA ARG A 79 29.52 5.74 -8.59
C ARG A 79 28.54 4.85 -9.36
N HIS A 80 28.26 3.65 -8.86
CA HIS A 80 27.43 2.65 -9.54
C HIS A 80 26.17 2.32 -8.75
N LEU A 81 25.67 3.29 -7.94
CA LEU A 81 24.46 3.10 -7.17
C LEU A 81 23.24 2.99 -8.09
N GLU A 82 22.50 1.89 -7.93
CA GLU A 82 21.24 1.63 -8.60
C GLU A 82 20.07 1.85 -7.65
N GLU A 83 20.26 1.58 -6.35
CA GLU A 83 19.23 1.68 -5.34
C GLU A 83 19.70 2.50 -4.14
N ILE A 84 18.94 3.53 -3.80
CA ILE A 84 19.24 4.43 -2.68
C ILE A 84 18.00 4.54 -1.81
N HIS A 85 18.10 4.06 -0.56
CA HIS A 85 17.06 4.15 0.45
C HIS A 85 17.59 4.91 1.67
N LEU A 86 17.12 6.12 1.90
CA LEU A 86 17.55 6.97 3.01
C LEU A 86 16.36 7.32 3.89
N PHE A 87 16.44 6.99 5.17
CA PHE A 87 15.40 7.22 6.15
C PHE A 87 15.90 8.15 7.27
N GLY A 88 15.02 9.01 7.76
CA GLY A 88 15.37 9.97 8.81
C GLY A 88 16.18 11.17 8.30
N LEU A 89 16.07 11.53 7.04
CA LEU A 89 16.61 12.77 6.51
C LEU A 89 15.89 13.98 7.14
N THR A 90 16.60 15.08 7.27
CA THR A 90 16.03 16.36 7.71
C THR A 90 15.90 17.33 6.56
N LEU A 91 14.99 18.31 6.71
CA LEU A 91 14.83 19.43 5.78
C LEU A 91 15.92 20.48 6.03
N ASP A 92 17.18 20.09 5.83
CA ASP A 92 18.34 20.95 5.95
C ASP A 92 18.92 21.25 4.56
N ARG A 93 19.29 22.51 4.31
CA ARG A 93 19.88 22.93 3.04
C ARG A 93 21.16 22.17 2.73
N GLY A 94 21.99 21.88 3.74
CA GLY A 94 23.21 21.10 3.56
C GLY A 94 22.94 19.66 3.11
N VAL A 95 21.87 19.05 3.66
CA VAL A 95 21.42 17.71 3.23
C VAL A 95 20.89 17.75 1.80
N ASP A 96 20.11 18.80 1.42
CA ASP A 96 19.59 18.97 0.06
C ASP A 96 20.70 19.13 -0.97
N ASP A 97 21.73 19.93 -0.66
CA ASP A 97 22.93 20.09 -1.49
C ASP A 97 23.73 18.79 -1.65
N ALA A 98 23.98 18.08 -0.55
CA ALA A 98 24.71 16.81 -0.57
C ALA A 98 23.93 15.72 -1.30
N MET A 99 22.61 15.69 -1.15
CA MET A 99 21.71 14.78 -1.85
C MET A 99 21.70 15.05 -3.35
N SER A 100 21.63 16.34 -3.75
CA SER A 100 21.73 16.76 -5.14
C SER A 100 23.04 16.32 -5.78
N ASP A 101 24.17 16.49 -5.07
CA ASP A 101 25.49 16.06 -5.54
C ASP A 101 25.57 14.52 -5.72
N LEU A 102 25.00 13.77 -4.77
CA LEU A 102 24.91 12.31 -4.87
C LEU A 102 24.16 11.87 -6.13
N LEU A 103 22.98 12.46 -6.39
CA LEU A 103 22.18 12.13 -7.56
C LEU A 103 22.85 12.52 -8.86
N LEU A 104 23.55 13.68 -8.91
CA LEU A 104 24.28 14.15 -10.08
C LEU A 104 25.51 13.30 -10.43
N LYS A 105 26.12 12.61 -9.46
CA LYS A 105 27.28 11.74 -9.70
C LYS A 105 26.93 10.37 -10.25
N SER A 106 25.68 9.93 -10.09
CA SER A 106 25.21 8.63 -10.55
C SER A 106 23.91 8.69 -11.37
N PRO A 107 23.70 9.67 -12.27
CA PRO A 107 22.40 9.96 -12.85
C PRO A 107 21.86 8.83 -13.73
N ASN A 108 22.74 8.09 -14.37
CA ASN A 108 22.38 7.05 -15.34
C ASN A 108 22.21 5.65 -14.71
N THR A 109 22.62 5.48 -13.45
CA THR A 109 22.57 4.16 -12.79
C THR A 109 21.40 4.03 -11.84
N ILE A 110 20.93 5.13 -11.24
CA ILE A 110 19.87 5.12 -10.23
C ILE A 110 18.55 4.68 -10.86
N ARG A 111 17.98 3.61 -10.31
CA ARG A 111 16.68 3.02 -10.68
C ARG A 111 15.65 3.11 -9.58
N VAL A 112 16.10 3.03 -8.32
CA VAL A 112 15.24 3.07 -7.14
C VAL A 112 15.73 4.16 -6.19
N LEU A 113 14.85 5.08 -5.84
CA LEU A 113 15.15 6.19 -4.93
C LEU A 113 14.05 6.30 -3.87
N LYS A 114 14.39 6.04 -2.60
CA LYS A 114 13.47 6.17 -1.46
C LYS A 114 14.05 7.12 -0.42
N LEU A 115 13.39 8.26 -0.24
CA LEU A 115 13.85 9.37 0.59
C LEU A 115 12.77 9.74 1.61
N TYR A 116 13.03 9.52 2.89
CA TYR A 116 12.07 9.77 3.95
C TYR A 116 12.72 10.50 5.14
N PRO A 117 12.07 11.50 5.75
CA PRO A 117 10.73 12.00 5.42
C PRO A 117 10.65 12.79 4.11
N SER A 118 11.46 13.82 3.87
CA SER A 118 11.22 14.69 2.70
C SER A 118 12.50 15.21 2.10
N VAL A 119 12.40 15.65 0.86
CA VAL A 119 13.45 16.35 0.09
C VAL A 119 13.02 17.76 -0.23
N GLN A 120 14.00 18.65 -0.33
CA GLN A 120 13.79 20.02 -0.71
C GLN A 120 13.89 20.23 -2.23
N GLU A 121 13.77 21.46 -2.65
CA GLU A 121 13.63 21.88 -4.04
C GLU A 121 14.75 21.39 -4.95
N LYS A 122 16.02 21.51 -4.53
CA LYS A 122 17.18 21.20 -5.36
C LYS A 122 17.32 19.70 -5.62
N ALA A 123 17.27 18.86 -4.58
CA ALA A 123 17.34 17.40 -4.75
C ALA A 123 16.10 16.88 -5.49
N THR A 124 14.92 17.48 -5.28
CA THR A 124 13.69 17.19 -6.04
C THR A 124 13.91 17.48 -7.52
N TYR A 125 14.47 18.64 -7.88
CA TYR A 125 14.74 19.02 -9.27
C TYR A 125 15.68 18.02 -9.97
N VAL A 126 16.77 17.62 -9.29
CA VAL A 126 17.71 16.63 -9.83
C VAL A 126 17.05 15.26 -9.97
N ALA A 127 16.30 14.80 -8.95
CA ALA A 127 15.61 13.52 -8.99
C ALA A 127 14.60 13.44 -10.16
N MET A 128 13.90 14.54 -10.47
CA MET A 128 12.96 14.61 -11.60
C MET A 128 13.62 14.36 -12.96
N GLN A 129 14.92 14.62 -13.09
CA GLN A 129 15.66 14.49 -14.34
C GLN A 129 16.38 13.13 -14.50
N LEU A 130 16.34 12.24 -13.50
CA LEU A 130 16.99 10.93 -13.57
C LEU A 130 16.39 10.09 -14.68
N PRO A 131 17.15 9.75 -15.75
CA PRO A 131 16.57 9.16 -16.96
C PRO A 131 16.13 7.70 -16.77
N ASN A 132 16.71 6.98 -15.79
CA ASN A 132 16.48 5.56 -15.58
C ASN A 132 15.74 5.27 -14.28
N LEU A 133 15.24 6.30 -13.57
CA LEU A 133 14.52 6.15 -12.31
C LEU A 133 13.16 5.46 -12.54
N ARG A 134 13.00 4.25 -12.00
CA ARG A 134 11.79 3.44 -12.14
C ARG A 134 10.91 3.45 -10.90
N GLU A 135 11.52 3.52 -9.73
CA GLU A 135 10.77 3.57 -8.46
C GLU A 135 11.20 4.80 -7.65
N LEU A 136 10.22 5.63 -7.30
CA LEU A 136 10.41 6.78 -6.43
C LEU A 136 9.52 6.65 -5.19
N GLY A 137 10.14 6.76 -4.01
CA GLY A 137 9.43 6.87 -2.73
C GLY A 137 9.88 8.13 -2.00
N THR A 138 8.99 9.09 -1.81
CA THR A 138 9.36 10.37 -1.18
C THR A 138 8.17 11.15 -0.64
N GLU A 139 8.46 12.11 0.19
CA GLU A 139 7.61 13.25 0.52
C GLU A 139 8.24 14.50 -0.10
N PHE A 140 7.49 15.24 -0.89
CA PHE A 140 7.95 16.51 -1.43
C PHE A 140 7.61 17.64 -0.45
N ALA A 141 8.61 18.24 0.16
CA ALA A 141 8.41 19.43 1.01
C ALA A 141 8.13 20.68 0.15
N ALA A 142 8.81 20.79 -0.99
CA ALA A 142 8.62 21.84 -1.96
C ALA A 142 8.86 21.30 -3.39
N LEU A 143 8.20 21.90 -4.36
CA LEU A 143 8.51 21.69 -5.77
C LEU A 143 9.42 22.80 -6.27
N PRO A 144 10.28 22.52 -7.26
CA PRO A 144 11.05 23.53 -7.94
C PRO A 144 10.15 24.60 -8.55
N SER A 145 10.55 25.86 -8.45
CA SER A 145 9.83 27.00 -9.04
C SER A 145 9.69 26.88 -10.56
N VAL A 146 10.63 26.20 -11.20
CA VAL A 146 10.61 25.83 -12.62
C VAL A 146 10.74 24.33 -12.75
N LEU A 147 9.71 23.67 -13.24
CA LEU A 147 9.74 22.24 -13.48
C LEU A 147 10.54 21.93 -14.77
N PRO A 148 11.32 20.83 -14.78
CA PRO A 148 12.01 20.40 -15.99
C PRO A 148 10.99 19.98 -17.08
N PRO A 149 11.37 20.06 -18.37
CA PRO A 149 10.47 19.76 -19.49
C PRO A 149 10.03 18.29 -19.53
N SER A 150 10.83 17.39 -19.00
CA SER A 150 10.49 15.98 -18.81
C SER A 150 10.71 15.62 -17.35
N ILE A 151 9.66 15.13 -16.71
CA ILE A 151 9.67 14.76 -15.30
C ILE A 151 9.55 13.24 -15.22
N PHE A 152 10.56 12.60 -14.59
CA PHE A 152 10.57 11.16 -14.35
C PHE A 152 10.27 10.32 -15.60
N PRO A 153 11.09 10.38 -16.66
CA PRO A 153 10.76 9.81 -17.96
C PRO A 153 10.57 8.28 -17.97
N ALA A 154 11.15 7.57 -17.01
CA ALA A 154 11.10 6.10 -16.91
C ALA A 154 10.36 5.58 -15.67
N LEU A 155 9.61 6.44 -14.95
CA LEU A 155 9.00 6.08 -13.67
C LEU A 155 7.86 5.07 -13.86
N GLU A 156 7.98 3.93 -13.20
CA GLU A 156 7.01 2.83 -13.19
C GLU A 156 6.22 2.77 -11.86
N SER A 157 6.85 3.17 -10.74
CA SER A 157 6.27 3.09 -9.39
C SER A 157 6.52 4.37 -8.59
N LEU A 158 5.46 4.95 -8.06
CA LEU A 158 5.50 6.17 -7.25
C LEU A 158 4.88 5.93 -5.88
N ASN A 159 5.66 6.11 -4.82
CA ASN A 159 5.23 6.04 -3.43
C ASN A 159 5.31 7.45 -2.81
N LEU A 160 4.16 8.07 -2.56
CA LEU A 160 4.08 9.42 -2.02
C LEU A 160 3.70 9.41 -0.55
N TRP A 161 4.44 10.17 0.27
CA TRP A 161 3.98 10.59 1.59
C TRP A 161 3.38 11.99 1.48
N ILE A 162 2.14 12.12 1.91
CA ILE A 162 1.39 13.38 1.84
C ILE A 162 1.12 13.85 3.26
N ARG A 163 1.55 15.08 3.55
CA ARG A 163 1.17 15.87 4.72
C ARG A 163 0.36 17.08 4.29
N GLU A 164 -0.20 17.80 5.25
CA GLU A 164 -0.86 19.06 4.97
C GLU A 164 0.11 20.05 4.32
N GLY A 165 -0.33 20.72 3.24
CA GLY A 165 0.47 21.70 2.52
C GLY A 165 1.49 21.14 1.52
N THR A 166 1.57 19.83 1.30
CA THR A 166 2.48 19.26 0.30
C THR A 166 2.00 19.53 -1.13
N PRO A 167 2.90 19.86 -2.09
CA PRO A 167 2.54 20.35 -3.43
C PRO A 167 2.28 19.23 -4.45
N TRP A 168 1.83 18.05 -4.01
CA TRP A 168 1.60 16.89 -4.87
C TRP A 168 0.54 17.11 -5.96
N VAL A 169 -0.44 18.00 -5.71
CA VAL A 169 -1.52 18.35 -6.66
C VAL A 169 -0.94 19.01 -7.92
N GLU A 170 0.15 19.76 -7.77
CA GLU A 170 0.84 20.43 -8.87
C GLU A 170 1.75 19.47 -9.64
N LEU A 171 2.33 18.48 -8.95
CA LEU A 171 3.24 17.50 -9.53
C LEU A 171 2.53 16.50 -10.43
N LEU A 172 1.42 15.91 -9.95
CA LEU A 172 0.77 14.79 -10.63
C LEU A 172 0.32 15.08 -12.07
N PRO A 173 -0.24 16.27 -12.40
CA PRO A 173 -0.59 16.60 -13.78
C PRO A 173 0.64 16.66 -14.71
N CYS A 174 1.83 16.86 -14.14
CA CYS A 174 3.08 16.93 -14.89
C CYS A 174 3.71 15.54 -15.16
N LEU A 175 3.24 14.49 -14.49
CA LEU A 175 3.68 13.10 -14.71
C LEU A 175 3.11 12.59 -16.04
N ARG A 176 3.76 12.94 -17.14
CA ARG A 176 3.35 12.51 -18.49
C ARG A 176 4.14 11.28 -18.99
N GLY A 177 4.83 10.59 -18.09
CA GLY A 177 5.62 9.39 -18.44
C GLY A 177 4.71 8.23 -18.84
N PRO A 178 5.05 7.51 -19.92
CA PRO A 178 4.21 6.43 -20.44
C PRO A 178 4.16 5.18 -19.60
N ALA A 179 4.96 5.07 -18.55
CA ALA A 179 5.23 3.80 -17.86
C ALA A 179 4.72 3.71 -16.42
N LEU A 180 4.05 4.75 -15.88
CA LEU A 180 3.62 4.70 -14.48
C LEU A 180 2.50 3.66 -14.29
N GLU A 181 2.87 2.55 -13.62
CA GLU A 181 1.99 1.41 -13.40
C GLU A 181 1.44 1.36 -11.97
N LYS A 182 2.21 1.89 -11.01
CA LYS A 182 1.89 1.77 -9.57
C LYS A 182 1.98 3.12 -8.87
N VAL A 183 0.93 3.44 -8.13
CA VAL A 183 0.90 4.61 -7.25
C VAL A 183 0.44 4.17 -5.86
N ALA A 184 1.27 4.42 -4.85
CA ALA A 184 0.91 4.28 -3.45
C ALA A 184 1.01 5.64 -2.75
N VAL A 185 -0.01 5.98 -1.98
CA VAL A 185 -0.10 7.25 -1.27
C VAL A 185 -0.33 6.99 0.21
N TYR A 186 0.56 7.52 1.02
CA TYR A 186 0.50 7.44 2.46
C TYR A 186 0.18 8.82 3.01
N CYS A 187 -1.00 8.98 3.54
CA CYS A 187 -1.46 10.26 4.08
C CYS A 187 -1.24 10.28 5.60
N ALA A 188 -0.54 11.32 6.08
CA ALA A 188 -0.36 11.54 7.51
C ALA A 188 -1.61 12.16 8.15
N ALA A 189 -1.70 12.12 9.48
CA ALA A 189 -2.75 12.79 10.23
C ALA A 189 -2.83 14.28 9.86
N GLY A 190 -4.05 14.83 9.77
CA GLY A 190 -4.30 16.23 9.36
C GLY A 190 -4.49 16.45 7.86
N THR A 191 -4.20 15.48 6.99
CA THR A 191 -4.52 15.60 5.57
C THR A 191 -6.03 15.56 5.32
N SER A 192 -6.49 16.28 4.29
CA SER A 192 -7.90 16.37 3.92
C SER A 192 -8.47 14.98 3.51
N ASP A 193 -9.70 14.72 3.91
CA ASP A 193 -10.52 13.57 3.51
C ASP A 193 -10.74 13.47 1.98
N LYS A 194 -10.57 14.61 1.27
CA LYS A 194 -10.73 14.72 -0.18
C LYS A 194 -9.51 14.26 -0.98
N VAL A 195 -8.37 14.02 -0.33
CA VAL A 195 -7.13 13.63 -1.03
C VAL A 195 -7.32 12.46 -2.00
N PRO A 196 -8.00 11.35 -1.66
CA PRO A 196 -8.17 10.25 -2.60
C PRO A 196 -8.89 10.66 -3.89
N SER A 197 -10.02 11.38 -3.77
CA SER A 197 -10.80 11.81 -4.93
C SER A 197 -10.06 12.86 -5.77
N MET A 198 -9.35 13.77 -5.14
CA MET A 198 -8.52 14.77 -5.84
C MET A 198 -7.39 14.10 -6.61
N LEU A 199 -6.68 13.16 -5.97
CA LEU A 199 -5.60 12.43 -6.61
C LEU A 199 -6.10 11.62 -7.81
N ALA A 200 -7.20 10.89 -7.67
CA ALA A 200 -7.78 10.13 -8.77
C ALA A 200 -8.12 11.03 -9.97
N ARG A 201 -8.66 12.23 -9.70
CA ARG A 201 -8.94 13.23 -10.76
C ARG A 201 -7.65 13.73 -11.43
N CYS A 202 -6.60 14.03 -10.65
CA CYS A 202 -5.31 14.47 -11.20
C CYS A 202 -4.67 13.38 -12.07
N LEU A 203 -4.66 12.12 -11.60
CA LEU A 203 -4.12 10.98 -12.36
C LEU A 203 -4.93 10.72 -13.63
N SER A 204 -6.25 10.84 -13.57
CA SER A 204 -7.12 10.71 -14.76
C SER A 204 -6.88 11.84 -15.76
N GLY A 205 -6.76 13.09 -15.27
CA GLY A 205 -6.43 14.26 -16.10
C GLY A 205 -5.07 14.15 -16.78
N ALA A 206 -4.09 13.51 -16.17
CA ALA A 206 -2.78 13.21 -16.75
C ALA A 206 -2.78 12.02 -17.72
N ASN A 207 -3.95 11.41 -18.03
CA ASN A 207 -4.12 10.19 -18.82
C ASN A 207 -3.44 8.93 -18.26
N LEU A 208 -3.01 8.95 -17.00
CA LEU A 208 -2.37 7.82 -16.34
C LEU A 208 -3.35 6.67 -16.03
N HIS A 209 -4.65 6.91 -16.16
CA HIS A 209 -5.70 5.89 -16.01
C HIS A 209 -5.58 4.71 -17.00
N ARG A 210 -4.77 4.87 -18.07
CA ARG A 210 -4.54 3.82 -19.08
C ARG A 210 -3.36 2.91 -18.77
N THR A 211 -2.45 3.34 -17.92
CA THR A 211 -1.22 2.60 -17.60
C THR A 211 -1.22 2.06 -16.17
N LEU A 212 -1.96 2.72 -15.27
CA LEU A 212 -2.03 2.32 -13.87
C LEU A 212 -2.73 0.98 -13.69
N THR A 213 -2.00 0.05 -13.10
CA THR A 213 -2.48 -1.28 -12.70
C THR A 213 -2.68 -1.41 -11.20
N SER A 214 -2.01 -0.58 -10.39
CA SER A 214 -2.09 -0.61 -8.93
C SER A 214 -2.21 0.80 -8.36
N LEU A 215 -3.23 0.98 -7.51
CA LEU A 215 -3.48 2.23 -6.82
C LEU A 215 -3.81 1.95 -5.35
N GLU A 216 -2.98 2.48 -4.47
CA GLU A 216 -3.09 2.27 -3.04
C GLU A 216 -3.11 3.59 -2.27
N PHE A 217 -4.08 3.74 -1.38
CA PHE A 217 -4.16 4.84 -0.41
C PHE A 217 -4.19 4.28 0.99
N VAL A 218 -3.29 4.77 1.82
CA VAL A 218 -3.20 4.41 3.24
C VAL A 218 -3.24 5.69 4.06
N GLY A 219 -4.35 5.92 4.75
CA GLY A 219 -4.49 7.03 5.70
C GLY A 219 -4.03 6.60 7.10
N GLN A 220 -3.03 7.27 7.66
CA GLN A 220 -2.62 7.06 9.03
C GLN A 220 -3.30 8.09 9.93
N GLY A 221 -4.30 7.64 10.72
CA GLY A 221 -5.04 8.52 11.62
C GLY A 221 -5.99 9.50 10.92
N ILE A 222 -6.32 9.28 9.66
CA ILE A 222 -7.25 10.11 8.90
C ILE A 222 -8.59 9.40 8.79
N MET A 223 -9.63 10.13 9.10
CA MET A 223 -11.00 9.74 8.82
C MET A 223 -11.33 10.06 7.36
N TRP A 224 -11.67 9.04 6.61
CA TRP A 224 -12.07 9.22 5.22
C TRP A 224 -13.55 8.95 5.07
N ASP A 225 -14.25 9.93 4.49
CA ASP A 225 -15.58 9.68 3.96
C ASP A 225 -15.46 8.81 2.72
N LEU A 226 -15.51 7.50 2.91
CA LEU A 226 -15.57 6.57 1.78
C LEU A 226 -17.02 6.44 1.33
N ASN A 227 -17.39 7.29 0.41
CA ASN A 227 -18.73 7.40 -0.17
C ASN A 227 -18.67 7.30 -1.70
N ARG A 228 -19.81 7.41 -2.37
CA ARG A 228 -19.91 7.40 -3.82
C ARG A 228 -19.05 8.47 -4.50
N GLU A 229 -19.02 9.69 -3.98
CA GLU A 229 -18.28 10.81 -4.57
C GLU A 229 -16.77 10.55 -4.52
N THR A 230 -16.30 9.91 -3.46
CA THR A 230 -14.91 9.47 -3.32
C THR A 230 -14.56 8.39 -4.34
N LEU A 231 -15.49 7.46 -4.66
CA LEU A 231 -15.23 6.35 -5.60
C LEU A 231 -15.37 6.74 -7.06
N LEU A 232 -16.25 7.65 -7.43
CA LEU A 232 -16.55 7.99 -8.82
C LEU A 232 -15.32 8.30 -9.69
N PRO A 233 -14.31 9.08 -9.23
CA PRO A 233 -13.12 9.37 -10.02
C PRO A 233 -12.31 8.13 -10.39
N PHE A 234 -12.41 7.05 -9.57
CA PHE A 234 -11.67 5.81 -9.85
C PHE A 234 -12.28 4.99 -10.98
N PHE A 235 -13.53 5.20 -11.36
CA PHE A 235 -14.20 4.42 -12.41
C PHE A 235 -13.60 4.60 -13.81
N SER A 236 -12.73 5.59 -14.00
CA SER A 236 -11.95 5.77 -15.22
C SER A 236 -10.80 4.77 -15.39
N PHE A 237 -10.36 4.11 -14.29
CA PHE A 237 -9.17 3.25 -14.28
C PHE A 237 -9.53 1.79 -14.57
N ARG A 238 -9.84 1.47 -15.83
CA ARG A 238 -10.37 0.16 -16.24
C ARG A 238 -9.37 -0.98 -16.13
N ASP A 239 -8.09 -0.67 -16.23
CA ASP A 239 -7.00 -1.65 -16.23
C ASP A 239 -6.42 -1.91 -14.83
N LEU A 240 -7.03 -1.30 -13.78
CA LEU A 240 -6.62 -1.58 -12.42
C LEU A 240 -6.84 -3.05 -12.06
N THR A 241 -5.77 -3.66 -11.60
CA THR A 241 -5.76 -4.99 -10.98
C THR A 241 -5.77 -4.90 -9.46
N ARG A 242 -5.32 -3.76 -8.89
CA ARG A 242 -5.26 -3.54 -7.45
C ARG A 242 -5.78 -2.16 -7.09
N LEU A 243 -6.83 -2.13 -6.28
CA LEU A 243 -7.36 -0.90 -5.66
C LEU A 243 -7.41 -1.07 -4.15
N SER A 244 -6.77 -0.16 -3.44
CA SER A 244 -6.73 -0.14 -1.98
C SER A 244 -7.02 1.27 -1.47
N LEU A 245 -8.14 1.47 -0.79
CA LEU A 245 -8.51 2.71 -0.14
C LEU A 245 -8.69 2.43 1.35
N LEU A 246 -7.58 2.47 2.09
CA LEU A 246 -7.52 2.09 3.49
C LEU A 246 -7.28 3.31 4.38
N GLY A 247 -8.24 3.61 5.24
CA GLY A 247 -8.11 4.61 6.28
C GLY A 247 -7.91 4.01 7.67
N HIS A 248 -7.57 4.83 8.64
CA HIS A 248 -7.72 4.51 10.05
C HIS A 248 -8.96 5.20 10.57
N CYS A 249 -9.91 4.45 11.10
CA CYS A 249 -11.04 5.02 11.84
C CYS A 249 -10.70 5.09 13.32
N GLN A 250 -11.08 6.19 13.97
CA GLN A 250 -11.23 6.19 15.41
C GLN A 250 -12.50 5.41 15.78
N PRO A 251 -12.55 4.78 16.98
CA PRO A 251 -13.62 3.83 17.34
C PRO A 251 -15.05 4.39 17.31
N ARG A 252 -15.25 5.69 17.14
CA ARG A 252 -16.56 6.36 17.18
C ARG A 252 -16.96 7.07 15.89
N GLU A 253 -16.08 7.14 14.88
CA GLU A 253 -16.27 7.99 13.71
C GLU A 253 -15.81 7.27 12.44
N CYS A 254 -16.63 6.33 11.97
CA CYS A 254 -16.43 5.71 10.68
C CYS A 254 -17.44 6.22 9.67
N HIS A 255 -16.96 6.84 8.62
CA HIS A 255 -17.74 7.40 7.53
C HIS A 255 -17.77 6.49 6.29
N PHE A 256 -17.86 5.18 6.51
CA PHE A 256 -18.06 4.23 5.42
C PHE A 256 -19.54 4.22 5.03
N SER A 257 -19.89 4.94 3.98
CA SER A 257 -21.26 5.09 3.51
C SER A 257 -21.50 4.55 2.08
N LEU A 258 -20.68 3.57 1.67
CA LEU A 258 -20.88 2.87 0.40
C LEU A 258 -22.12 1.99 0.44
N MET A 259 -22.82 1.97 -0.69
CA MET A 259 -24.00 1.14 -0.92
C MET A 259 -23.73 0.06 -1.97
N ASP A 260 -24.65 -0.89 -2.09
CA ASP A 260 -24.57 -1.96 -3.11
C ASP A 260 -24.41 -1.42 -4.54
N ARG A 261 -25.10 -0.31 -4.88
CA ARG A 261 -24.97 0.34 -6.19
C ARG A 261 -23.56 0.86 -6.48
N ASP A 262 -22.80 1.25 -5.46
CA ASP A 262 -21.46 1.81 -5.62
C ASP A 262 -20.46 0.71 -5.93
N LEU A 263 -20.56 -0.43 -5.23
CA LEU A 263 -19.76 -1.63 -5.54
C LEU A 263 -20.14 -2.26 -6.89
N THR A 264 -21.43 -2.22 -7.23
CA THR A 264 -21.90 -2.63 -8.55
C THR A 264 -21.24 -1.79 -9.63
N GLY A 265 -21.27 -0.46 -9.52
CA GLY A 265 -20.60 0.45 -10.47
C GLY A 265 -19.10 0.20 -10.56
N LEU A 266 -18.44 0.01 -9.41
CA LEU A 266 -17.00 -0.31 -9.33
C LEU A 266 -16.68 -1.63 -10.04
N SER A 267 -17.46 -2.68 -9.82
CA SER A 267 -17.22 -4.00 -10.40
C SER A 267 -17.35 -4.00 -11.93
N PHE A 268 -18.24 -3.19 -12.50
CA PHE A 268 -18.34 -2.99 -13.94
C PHE A 268 -17.20 -2.13 -14.50
N ALA A 269 -16.77 -1.14 -13.75
CA ALA A 269 -15.69 -0.25 -14.17
C ALA A 269 -14.31 -0.94 -14.16
N MET A 270 -14.09 -1.90 -13.25
CA MET A 270 -12.78 -2.55 -13.01
C MET A 270 -12.90 -4.08 -12.97
N PRO A 271 -13.20 -4.74 -14.08
CA PRO A 271 -13.42 -6.20 -14.11
C PRO A 271 -12.14 -7.03 -13.86
N ASN A 272 -10.98 -6.40 -14.03
CA ASN A 272 -9.66 -7.06 -13.91
C ASN A 272 -9.10 -7.07 -12.49
N LEU A 273 -9.85 -6.60 -11.49
CA LEU A 273 -9.37 -6.56 -10.10
C LEU A 273 -8.97 -7.94 -9.58
N THR A 274 -7.76 -8.01 -9.04
CA THR A 274 -7.24 -9.14 -8.25
C THR A 274 -7.27 -8.85 -6.75
N PHE A 275 -7.16 -7.57 -6.39
CA PHE A 275 -7.25 -7.08 -5.03
C PHE A 275 -8.18 -5.87 -4.93
N LEU A 276 -9.14 -5.94 -4.01
CA LEU A 276 -9.98 -4.79 -3.65
C LEU A 276 -9.95 -4.61 -2.14
N GLY A 277 -9.50 -3.46 -1.68
CA GLY A 277 -9.51 -3.06 -0.27
C GLY A 277 -10.24 -1.74 -0.08
N LEU A 278 -11.37 -1.75 0.62
CA LEU A 278 -12.17 -0.56 0.91
C LEU A 278 -12.49 -0.48 2.40
N GLY A 279 -12.23 0.70 2.99
CA GLY A 279 -12.57 0.99 4.39
C GLY A 279 -11.39 1.09 5.32
N SER A 280 -11.62 0.93 6.62
CA SER A 280 -10.59 1.05 7.64
C SER A 280 -10.50 -0.17 8.55
N GLN A 281 -9.41 -0.27 9.29
CA GLN A 281 -9.27 -1.20 10.42
C GLN A 281 -8.85 -0.42 11.68
N PRO A 282 -9.48 -0.69 12.82
CA PRO A 282 -10.76 -1.33 13.06
C PRO A 282 -11.91 -0.30 12.93
N CYS A 283 -12.98 -0.62 12.18
CA CYS A 283 -14.18 0.21 12.14
C CYS A 283 -15.29 -0.47 12.95
N ASN A 284 -15.72 0.16 14.04
CA ASN A 284 -16.66 -0.43 15.00
C ASN A 284 -18.07 0.19 14.96
N THR A 285 -18.35 1.17 14.10
CA THR A 285 -19.46 2.10 14.39
C THR A 285 -20.48 2.34 13.29
N GLY A 286 -20.38 1.71 12.14
CA GLY A 286 -21.38 1.93 11.08
C GLY A 286 -22.21 0.70 10.76
N THR A 287 -23.51 0.87 10.54
CA THR A 287 -24.30 -0.11 9.80
C THR A 287 -23.80 -0.09 8.36
N ALA A 288 -23.03 -1.10 7.97
CA ALA A 288 -22.63 -1.24 6.59
C ALA A 288 -23.87 -1.30 5.69
N GLN A 289 -23.89 -0.47 4.64
CA GLN A 289 -25.00 -0.47 3.66
C GLN A 289 -24.68 -1.36 2.46
N VAL A 290 -23.50 -1.93 2.45
CA VAL A 290 -23.06 -2.97 1.51
C VAL A 290 -23.58 -4.30 2.01
N THR A 291 -24.28 -5.04 1.16
CA THR A 291 -24.89 -6.33 1.52
C THR A 291 -24.27 -7.49 0.75
N PHE A 292 -24.73 -8.71 1.02
CA PHE A 292 -24.36 -9.89 0.24
C PHE A 292 -24.72 -9.78 -1.24
N ALA A 293 -25.71 -8.95 -1.61
CA ALA A 293 -26.09 -8.74 -3.01
C ALA A 293 -24.92 -8.15 -3.83
N SER A 294 -24.23 -7.17 -3.28
CA SER A 294 -23.05 -6.62 -3.96
C SER A 294 -21.88 -7.58 -4.00
N LEU A 295 -21.70 -8.46 -3.01
CA LEU A 295 -20.68 -9.51 -3.07
C LEU A 295 -20.93 -10.49 -4.23
N VAL A 296 -22.20 -10.83 -4.49
CA VAL A 296 -22.60 -11.65 -5.63
C VAL A 296 -22.23 -10.94 -6.94
N ILE A 297 -22.63 -9.68 -7.11
CA ILE A 297 -22.36 -8.90 -8.32
C ILE A 297 -20.84 -8.75 -8.52
N LEU A 298 -20.09 -8.46 -7.46
CA LEU A 298 -18.63 -8.37 -7.48
C LEU A 298 -18.00 -9.69 -7.94
N SER A 299 -18.49 -10.83 -7.44
CA SER A 299 -18.00 -12.16 -7.80
C SER A 299 -18.26 -12.53 -9.27
N MET A 300 -19.35 -12.01 -9.85
CA MET A 300 -19.71 -12.25 -11.26
C MET A 300 -18.84 -11.40 -12.20
N ASN A 301 -18.57 -10.13 -11.84
CA ASN A 301 -17.90 -9.18 -12.70
C ASN A 301 -16.37 -9.24 -12.54
N CYS A 302 -15.86 -9.40 -11.30
CA CYS A 302 -14.43 -9.44 -11.01
C CYS A 302 -13.95 -10.89 -10.84
N ARG A 303 -13.85 -11.62 -11.95
CA ARG A 303 -13.51 -13.07 -11.93
C ARG A 303 -12.09 -13.37 -11.44
N HIS A 304 -11.20 -12.40 -11.54
CA HIS A 304 -9.80 -12.52 -11.13
C HIS A 304 -9.56 -12.07 -9.69
N LEU A 305 -10.62 -11.67 -8.96
CA LEU A 305 -10.49 -11.20 -7.59
C LEU A 305 -10.01 -12.33 -6.68
N GLU A 306 -8.84 -12.16 -6.09
CA GLU A 306 -8.18 -13.11 -5.20
C GLU A 306 -8.29 -12.69 -3.73
N GLN A 307 -8.25 -11.38 -3.49
CA GLN A 307 -8.30 -10.82 -2.14
C GLN A 307 -9.31 -9.70 -2.07
N LEU A 308 -10.20 -9.78 -1.10
CA LEU A 308 -11.20 -8.76 -0.81
C LEU A 308 -11.08 -8.30 0.64
N ARG A 309 -11.00 -7.00 0.84
CA ARG A 309 -11.07 -6.35 2.14
C ARG A 309 -12.21 -5.35 2.12
N LEU A 310 -13.27 -5.66 2.84
CA LEU A 310 -14.51 -4.91 2.76
C LEU A 310 -15.32 -5.03 4.06
N HIS A 311 -16.02 -3.96 4.42
CA HIS A 311 -17.02 -3.95 5.47
C HIS A 311 -18.41 -4.13 4.83
N PHE A 312 -19.19 -5.13 5.27
CA PHE A 312 -20.53 -5.41 4.74
C PHE A 312 -21.49 -5.93 5.81
N ASP A 313 -22.80 -5.76 5.58
CA ASP A 313 -23.86 -6.21 6.48
C ASP A 313 -24.10 -7.72 6.34
N VAL A 314 -23.89 -8.43 7.44
CA VAL A 314 -24.20 -9.86 7.55
C VAL A 314 -25.60 -10.13 8.13
N THR A 315 -26.22 -9.13 8.72
CA THR A 315 -27.51 -9.28 9.43
C THR A 315 -28.64 -9.56 8.46
N THR A 316 -28.64 -8.89 7.32
CA THR A 316 -29.67 -9.02 6.29
C THR A 316 -29.76 -10.43 5.74
N ILE A 317 -28.64 -11.07 5.41
CA ILE A 317 -28.63 -12.44 4.87
C ILE A 317 -29.13 -13.45 5.89
N VAL A 318 -28.75 -13.31 7.17
CA VAL A 318 -29.18 -14.20 8.23
C VAL A 318 -30.72 -14.11 8.41
N LYS A 319 -31.26 -12.88 8.49
CA LYS A 319 -32.73 -12.67 8.61
C LYS A 319 -33.48 -13.24 7.41
N GLN A 320 -33.00 -12.99 6.18
CA GLN A 320 -33.65 -13.49 4.96
C GLN A 320 -33.67 -15.02 4.89
N THR A 321 -32.55 -15.66 5.24
CA THR A 321 -32.42 -17.12 5.22
C THR A 321 -33.34 -17.75 6.24
N LEU A 322 -33.41 -17.24 7.46
CA LEU A 322 -34.27 -17.76 8.51
C LEU A 322 -35.75 -17.55 8.18
N ALA A 323 -36.14 -16.40 7.59
CA ALA A 323 -37.50 -16.14 7.17
C ALA A 323 -37.98 -17.16 6.10
N LYS A 324 -37.10 -17.55 5.17
CA LYS A 324 -37.42 -18.54 4.13
C LYS A 324 -37.48 -19.98 4.66
N SER A 325 -36.61 -20.33 5.60
CA SER A 325 -36.47 -21.69 6.13
C SER A 325 -37.53 -22.02 7.24
N LYS A 326 -38.49 -21.16 7.51
CA LYS A 326 -39.46 -21.31 8.60
C LYS A 326 -38.83 -21.71 9.93
N ASN A 327 -37.68 -21.09 10.25
CA ASN A 327 -36.84 -21.37 11.44
C ASN A 327 -36.17 -22.75 11.48
N THR A 328 -36.15 -23.51 10.41
CA THR A 328 -35.33 -24.74 10.31
C THR A 328 -33.95 -24.40 9.80
N ILE A 329 -32.94 -25.13 10.27
CA ILE A 329 -31.55 -24.96 9.79
C ILE A 329 -31.51 -25.37 8.31
N PRO A 330 -31.10 -24.46 7.38
CA PRO A 330 -30.92 -24.86 5.99
C PRO A 330 -29.87 -25.97 5.92
N ARG A 331 -30.20 -27.06 5.26
CA ARG A 331 -29.18 -28.11 5.02
C ARG A 331 -28.07 -27.58 4.12
N PRO A 332 -26.81 -28.05 4.26
CA PRO A 332 -25.78 -27.77 3.30
C PRO A 332 -26.28 -28.12 1.89
N GLY A 333 -26.42 -27.13 1.01
CA GLY A 333 -27.01 -27.30 -0.32
C GLY A 333 -28.39 -26.69 -0.53
N GLU A 334 -29.16 -26.38 0.52
CA GLU A 334 -30.48 -25.72 0.41
C GLU A 334 -30.39 -24.19 0.35
N ALA A 335 -29.21 -23.61 0.52
CA ALA A 335 -29.00 -22.15 0.41
C ALA A 335 -29.06 -21.68 -1.06
N THR A 336 -30.10 -22.08 -1.77
CA THR A 336 -30.38 -21.74 -3.19
C THR A 336 -30.69 -20.27 -3.45
N LEU A 337 -30.46 -19.40 -2.45
CA LEU A 337 -30.65 -17.94 -2.62
C LEU A 337 -29.72 -17.32 -3.66
N PHE A 338 -28.60 -17.99 -3.95
CA PHE A 338 -27.58 -17.50 -4.86
C PHE A 338 -27.18 -18.58 -5.86
N ALA A 339 -28.07 -18.87 -6.81
CA ALA A 339 -27.73 -19.78 -7.92
C ALA A 339 -26.74 -19.11 -8.89
N SER A 340 -25.56 -18.77 -8.41
CA SER A 340 -24.50 -18.28 -9.29
C SER A 340 -23.35 -19.27 -9.28
N THR A 341 -23.06 -19.83 -10.45
CA THR A 341 -21.77 -20.50 -10.72
C THR A 341 -20.68 -19.44 -10.79
N SER A 342 -20.41 -18.79 -9.65
CA SER A 342 -19.35 -17.79 -9.58
C SER A 342 -18.01 -18.44 -9.94
N ARG A 343 -17.32 -17.88 -10.94
CA ARG A 343 -15.95 -18.28 -11.31
C ARG A 343 -14.90 -17.41 -10.63
N CYS A 344 -15.30 -16.62 -9.62
CA CYS A 344 -14.41 -15.74 -8.88
C CYS A 344 -13.36 -16.57 -8.12
N ARG A 345 -12.10 -16.11 -8.18
CA ARG A 345 -10.94 -16.79 -7.58
C ARG A 345 -10.66 -16.32 -6.14
N LEU A 346 -11.62 -15.66 -5.48
CA LEU A 346 -11.41 -15.14 -4.14
C LEU A 346 -10.96 -16.24 -3.18
N ASN A 347 -9.75 -16.11 -2.68
CA ASN A 347 -9.16 -17.03 -1.73
C ASN A 347 -9.03 -16.45 -0.32
N THR A 348 -8.95 -15.13 -0.22
CA THR A 348 -8.76 -14.41 1.06
C THR A 348 -9.79 -13.29 1.21
N LEU A 349 -10.56 -13.34 2.29
CA LEU A 349 -11.50 -12.31 2.68
C LEU A 349 -11.03 -11.67 3.99
N HIS A 350 -10.79 -10.36 3.97
CA HIS A 350 -10.52 -9.58 5.16
C HIS A 350 -11.80 -8.88 5.62
N VAL A 351 -12.30 -9.28 6.76
CA VAL A 351 -13.43 -8.65 7.41
C VAL A 351 -12.93 -7.78 8.56
N GLY A 352 -13.43 -6.57 8.65
CA GLY A 352 -13.17 -5.69 9.78
C GLY A 352 -13.87 -6.20 11.04
N ASN A 353 -14.08 -5.31 11.98
CA ASN A 353 -14.90 -5.60 13.17
C ASN A 353 -16.38 -5.43 12.82
N ILE A 354 -16.90 -6.33 11.98
CA ILE A 354 -18.30 -6.30 11.55
C ILE A 354 -19.18 -6.79 12.70
N PRO A 355 -20.23 -6.03 13.10
CA PRO A 355 -21.19 -6.48 14.07
C PRO A 355 -21.86 -7.78 13.62
N PHE A 356 -21.89 -8.74 14.51
CA PHE A 356 -22.46 -10.05 14.23
C PHE A 356 -23.83 -10.19 14.87
N PRO A 357 -24.85 -10.69 14.16
CA PRO A 357 -26.16 -10.89 14.74
C PRO A 357 -26.13 -11.99 15.82
N ASP A 358 -26.66 -11.70 16.99
CA ASP A 358 -26.87 -12.71 18.04
C ASP A 358 -28.12 -13.56 17.72
N ILE A 359 -27.97 -14.36 16.66
CA ILE A 359 -29.04 -15.22 16.14
C ILE A 359 -28.48 -16.64 16.05
N PRO A 360 -29.20 -17.67 16.53
CA PRO A 360 -28.78 -19.06 16.42
C PRO A 360 -28.41 -19.43 14.98
N HIS A 361 -27.34 -20.20 14.81
CA HIS A 361 -26.85 -20.69 13.51
C HIS A 361 -26.35 -19.63 12.52
N SER A 362 -26.30 -18.35 12.91
CA SER A 362 -25.87 -17.25 12.03
C SER A 362 -24.47 -17.50 11.44
N ARG A 363 -23.54 -18.08 12.19
CA ARG A 363 -22.18 -18.40 11.76
C ARG A 363 -22.19 -19.36 10.58
N TRP A 364 -22.99 -20.42 10.66
CA TRP A 364 -23.16 -21.42 9.62
C TRP A 364 -23.81 -20.85 8.36
N ILE A 365 -24.87 -20.06 8.53
CA ILE A 365 -25.55 -19.39 7.42
C ILE A 365 -24.58 -18.49 6.65
N ILE A 366 -23.77 -17.68 7.36
CA ILE A 366 -22.79 -16.77 6.74
C ILE A 366 -21.70 -17.57 6.05
N ALA A 367 -21.14 -18.61 6.68
CA ALA A 367 -20.11 -19.46 6.11
C ALA A 367 -20.59 -20.11 4.80
N THR A 368 -21.77 -20.69 4.80
CA THR A 368 -22.38 -21.32 3.63
C THR A 368 -22.64 -20.31 2.52
N ALA A 369 -23.18 -19.13 2.84
CA ALA A 369 -23.41 -18.07 1.86
C ALA A 369 -22.11 -17.56 1.23
N LEU A 370 -21.05 -17.37 2.02
CA LEU A 370 -19.73 -16.97 1.52
C LEU A 370 -19.13 -18.01 0.59
N LEU A 371 -19.20 -19.30 0.92
CA LEU A 371 -18.71 -20.38 0.07
C LEU A 371 -19.49 -20.52 -1.23
N HIS A 372 -20.79 -20.23 -1.19
CA HIS A 372 -21.61 -20.26 -2.39
C HIS A 372 -21.24 -19.13 -3.36
N ILE A 373 -20.96 -17.91 -2.83
CA ILE A 373 -20.51 -16.77 -3.63
C ILE A 373 -19.04 -16.94 -4.07
N PHE A 374 -18.19 -17.44 -3.17
CA PHE A 374 -16.75 -17.56 -3.36
C PHE A 374 -16.28 -19.00 -3.12
N PRO A 375 -16.45 -19.89 -4.07
CA PRO A 375 -16.14 -21.34 -3.87
C PRO A 375 -14.65 -21.60 -3.61
N HIS A 376 -13.77 -20.67 -3.92
CA HIS A 376 -12.31 -20.76 -3.67
C HIS A 376 -11.88 -20.11 -2.35
N LEU A 377 -12.79 -19.58 -1.53
CA LEU A 377 -12.46 -18.89 -0.27
C LEU A 377 -11.78 -19.83 0.73
N ASN A 378 -10.48 -19.61 0.98
CA ASN A 378 -9.66 -20.43 1.87
C ASN A 378 -9.41 -19.78 3.22
N GLN A 379 -9.37 -18.45 3.26
CA GLN A 379 -8.94 -17.74 4.44
C GLN A 379 -9.86 -16.55 4.73
N ILE A 380 -10.33 -16.48 5.98
CA ILE A 380 -10.99 -15.29 6.51
C ILE A 380 -10.06 -14.67 7.53
N LYS A 381 -9.60 -13.43 7.25
CA LYS A 381 -8.81 -12.63 8.17
C LYS A 381 -9.70 -11.61 8.85
N HIS A 382 -9.59 -11.46 10.16
CA HIS A 382 -10.39 -10.54 10.95
C HIS A 382 -9.53 -9.78 11.96
N SER A 383 -9.93 -8.56 12.29
CA SER A 383 -9.21 -7.69 13.24
C SER A 383 -9.73 -7.77 14.68
N GLY A 384 -10.81 -8.52 14.94
CA GLY A 384 -11.39 -8.65 16.27
C GLY A 384 -12.47 -9.72 16.36
N GLY A 385 -12.71 -10.22 17.58
CA GLY A 385 -13.82 -11.07 17.94
C GLY A 385 -13.65 -12.57 17.61
N SER A 386 -13.98 -13.44 18.58
CA SER A 386 -13.96 -14.90 18.42
C SER A 386 -14.93 -15.40 17.34
N ILE A 387 -15.99 -14.63 17.05
CA ILE A 387 -17.10 -15.02 16.17
C ILE A 387 -16.68 -15.21 14.72
N TRP A 388 -15.82 -14.32 14.18
CA TRP A 388 -15.30 -14.48 12.82
C TRP A 388 -14.31 -15.65 12.69
N LYS A 389 -13.65 -16.02 13.80
CA LYS A 389 -12.87 -17.23 13.87
C LYS A 389 -13.80 -18.44 13.69
N ASP A 390 -14.93 -18.47 14.39
CA ASP A 390 -15.91 -19.56 14.27
C ASP A 390 -16.48 -19.63 12.83
N VAL A 391 -16.72 -18.52 12.15
CA VAL A 391 -17.11 -18.51 10.72
C VAL A 391 -16.02 -19.11 9.84
N ALA A 392 -14.76 -18.78 10.08
CA ALA A 392 -13.63 -19.36 9.36
C ALA A 392 -13.51 -20.88 9.58
N ASP A 393 -13.74 -21.32 10.81
CA ASP A 393 -13.78 -22.76 11.15
C ASP A 393 -14.96 -23.45 10.45
N CYS A 394 -16.14 -22.83 10.41
CA CYS A 394 -17.29 -23.33 9.65
C CYS A 394 -17.00 -23.43 8.15
N VAL A 395 -16.33 -22.45 7.54
CA VAL A 395 -15.89 -22.48 6.14
C VAL A 395 -14.98 -23.68 5.88
N THR A 396 -14.05 -23.94 6.79
CA THR A 396 -13.12 -25.07 6.69
C THR A 396 -13.88 -26.40 6.79
N ILE A 397 -14.82 -26.54 7.74
CA ILE A 397 -15.65 -27.74 7.92
C ILE A 397 -16.53 -27.98 6.69
N CYS A 398 -17.21 -26.94 6.16
CA CYS A 398 -18.04 -27.07 4.97
C CYS A 398 -17.29 -27.62 3.76
N ARG A 399 -16.01 -27.29 3.63
CA ARG A 399 -15.14 -27.77 2.54
C ARG A 399 -14.72 -29.23 2.69
N MET A 400 -14.61 -29.71 3.92
CA MET A 400 -14.25 -31.09 4.21
C MET A 400 -15.41 -32.06 4.01
N ILE A 401 -16.65 -31.58 4.03
CA ILE A 401 -17.84 -32.37 3.74
C ILE A 401 -17.91 -32.56 2.22
N PRO A 402 -17.74 -33.76 1.69
CA PRO A 402 -17.90 -34.02 0.26
C PRO A 402 -19.30 -33.56 -0.14
N THR A 403 -19.43 -32.52 -0.91
CA THR A 403 -20.69 -32.19 -1.56
C THR A 403 -20.96 -33.32 -2.54
N ALA A 404 -21.83 -34.23 -2.15
CA ALA A 404 -22.52 -35.12 -3.09
C ALA A 404 -23.39 -34.22 -3.98
N ILE A 405 -22.75 -33.48 -4.89
CA ILE A 405 -23.42 -32.80 -5.99
C ILE A 405 -23.70 -33.96 -6.96
N PRO A 406 -24.99 -34.35 -7.19
CA PRO A 406 -25.30 -35.22 -8.29
C PRO A 406 -24.80 -34.48 -9.54
N GLY A 407 -23.87 -35.12 -10.26
CA GLY A 407 -23.44 -34.64 -11.57
C GLY A 407 -24.66 -34.45 -12.49
N PRO A 408 -24.51 -33.60 -13.51
CA PRO A 408 -25.58 -33.31 -14.47
C PRO A 408 -26.03 -34.55 -15.22
#